data_8708b8c1557164f4ade39f645b01edc2
#
_entry.id   8708b8c1557164f4ade39f645b01edc2
#
_cell.length_a   1.000
_cell.length_b   1.000
_cell.length_c   1.000
_cell.angle_alpha   90.00
_cell.angle_beta   90.00
_cell.angle_gamma   90.00
#
_symmetry.space_group_name_H-M   'P 1'
#
loop_
_entity.id
_entity.type
_entity.pdbx_description
1 polymer ?
#
loop_
_entity_poly.entity_id
_entity_poly.type
_entity_poly.pdbx_seq_one_letter_code
_entity_poly.pdbx_strand_id
1 'polypeptide(L)'
;MNKFFGVGAVVVATALFVLVACDNTSKQKGKDGYYFEKESFTRTEFPVEVILVKDAAAITAEIKKRNNIQGTVEPKNVAAFSIVRLNDPKCTIYMIDPKNKYEPEFIGHELVHCIYGVWHSEPQK
;
A
#
# COMPACT_ATOMS: atom_id res chain seq x y z
N MET A 1 -19.51 78.59 -3.38
CA MET A 1 -18.90 77.49 -4.20
C MET A 1 -18.38 76.43 -3.25
N ASN A 2 -19.22 75.48 -2.90
CA ASN A 2 -18.87 74.41 -1.98
C ASN A 2 -18.72 73.10 -2.80
N LYS A 3 -17.51 72.59 -2.90
CA LYS A 3 -17.21 71.26 -3.51
C LYS A 3 -17.34 70.23 -2.43
N PHE A 4 -18.39 69.39 -2.53
CA PHE A 4 -18.48 68.15 -1.74
C PHE A 4 -17.62 67.09 -2.39
N PHE A 5 -16.59 66.65 -1.67
CA PHE A 5 -15.85 65.42 -1.99
C PHE A 5 -16.59 64.23 -1.40
N GLY A 6 -17.17 63.42 -2.27
CA GLY A 6 -17.72 62.12 -1.89
C GLY A 6 -16.62 61.11 -1.68
N VAL A 7 -16.47 60.63 -0.46
CA VAL A 7 -15.59 59.51 -0.13
C VAL A 7 -16.35 58.22 -0.44
N GLY A 8 -15.98 57.58 -1.54
CA GLY A 8 -16.50 56.28 -1.89
C GLY A 8 -15.84 55.19 -1.00
N ALA A 9 -16.65 54.60 -0.13
CA ALA A 9 -16.23 53.45 0.65
C ALA A 9 -16.15 52.20 -0.27
N VAL A 10 -14.94 51.73 -0.55
CA VAL A 10 -14.73 50.47 -1.21
C VAL A 10 -14.87 49.36 -0.17
N VAL A 11 -15.97 48.63 -0.22
CA VAL A 11 -16.18 47.43 0.57
C VAL A 11 -15.44 46.27 -0.15
N VAL A 12 -14.29 45.91 0.35
CA VAL A 12 -13.58 44.71 -0.07
C VAL A 12 -14.23 43.52 0.64
N ALA A 13 -15.07 42.78 -0.09
CA ALA A 13 -15.60 41.51 0.36
C ALA A 13 -14.52 40.46 0.24
N THR A 14 -13.82 40.15 1.31
CA THR A 14 -12.93 39.00 1.42
C THR A 14 -13.78 37.73 1.49
N ALA A 15 -13.93 37.05 0.35
CA ALA A 15 -14.51 35.71 0.31
C ALA A 15 -13.55 34.75 1.00
N LEU A 16 -13.90 34.33 2.22
CA LEU A 16 -13.21 33.24 2.90
C LEU A 16 -13.59 31.93 2.20
N PHE A 17 -12.72 31.44 1.33
CA PHE A 17 -12.82 30.07 0.83
C PHE A 17 -12.44 29.12 1.95
N VAL A 18 -13.44 28.61 2.67
CA VAL A 18 -13.28 27.45 3.54
C VAL A 18 -13.13 26.26 2.61
N LEU A 19 -11.89 25.83 2.40
CA LEU A 19 -11.60 24.52 1.82
C LEU A 19 -12.03 23.49 2.85
N VAL A 20 -13.27 23.03 2.76
CA VAL A 20 -13.68 21.80 3.41
C VAL A 20 -12.97 20.69 2.67
N ALA A 21 -11.82 20.26 3.20
CA ALA A 21 -11.23 19.01 2.83
C ALA A 21 -12.24 17.93 3.23
N CYS A 22 -13.07 17.51 2.29
CA CYS A 22 -13.85 16.29 2.44
C CYS A 22 -12.83 15.14 2.50
N ASP A 23 -12.53 14.72 3.72
CA ASP A 23 -11.75 13.50 3.98
C ASP A 23 -12.65 12.30 3.68
N ASN A 24 -13.04 12.20 2.41
CA ASN A 24 -13.64 11.02 1.83
C ASN A 24 -12.52 10.07 1.45
N THR A 25 -11.77 9.60 2.44
CA THR A 25 -11.00 8.36 2.30
C THR A 25 -12.00 7.20 2.29
N SER A 26 -12.80 7.13 1.22
CA SER A 26 -13.50 5.90 0.89
C SER A 26 -12.42 4.86 0.69
N LYS A 27 -12.31 3.91 1.63
CA LYS A 27 -11.35 2.80 1.54
C LYS A 27 -11.55 2.13 0.19
N GLN A 28 -10.67 2.41 -0.77
CA GLN A 28 -10.76 1.83 -2.10
C GLN A 28 -10.20 0.41 -2.04
N LYS A 29 -10.99 -0.55 -2.48
CA LYS A 29 -10.57 -1.94 -2.61
C LYS A 29 -9.66 -2.10 -3.81
N GLY A 30 -8.49 -2.70 -3.61
CA GLY A 30 -7.59 -3.07 -4.70
C GLY A 30 -8.15 -4.22 -5.56
N LYS A 31 -7.58 -4.41 -6.74
CA LYS A 31 -7.90 -5.56 -7.61
C LYS A 31 -7.52 -6.90 -6.98
N ASP A 32 -6.54 -6.89 -6.08
CA ASP A 32 -6.12 -8.00 -5.25
C ASP A 32 -7.14 -8.36 -4.15
N GLY A 33 -8.16 -7.54 -3.96
CA GLY A 33 -9.23 -7.76 -2.99
C GLY A 33 -9.00 -7.15 -1.62
N TYR A 34 -7.89 -6.46 -1.39
CA TYR A 34 -7.54 -5.85 -0.11
C TYR A 34 -7.82 -4.35 -0.08
N TYR A 35 -7.95 -3.81 1.14
CA TYR A 35 -8.02 -2.38 1.41
C TYR A 35 -6.74 -1.94 2.09
N PHE A 36 -6.27 -0.74 1.76
CA PHE A 36 -5.21 -0.12 2.55
C PHE A 36 -5.81 0.38 3.87
N GLU A 37 -5.40 -0.19 5.00
CA GLU A 37 -6.01 0.07 6.30
C GLU A 37 -5.07 0.79 7.26
N LYS A 38 -3.79 0.45 7.23
CA LYS A 38 -2.79 0.93 8.18
C LYS A 38 -1.40 0.85 7.59
N GLU A 39 -0.43 1.41 8.29
CA GLU A 39 0.98 1.22 8.03
C GLU A 39 1.69 0.82 9.32
N SER A 40 2.66 -0.08 9.24
CA SER A 40 3.49 -0.45 10.39
C SER A 40 4.78 0.36 10.41
N PHE A 41 5.27 0.75 9.25
CA PHE A 41 6.40 1.64 9.01
C PHE A 41 6.28 2.21 7.60
N THR A 42 7.13 3.17 7.26
CA THR A 42 7.22 3.69 5.89
C THR A 42 8.67 3.68 5.42
N ARG A 43 8.89 3.16 4.22
CA ARG A 43 10.19 3.20 3.53
C ARG A 43 10.03 3.90 2.19
N THR A 44 10.89 4.85 1.90
CA THR A 44 10.87 5.59 0.63
C THR A 44 11.94 5.12 -0.36
N GLU A 45 13.03 4.57 0.17
CA GLU A 45 14.14 4.03 -0.63
C GLU A 45 14.63 2.72 -0.03
N PHE A 46 14.66 1.67 -0.82
CA PHE A 46 15.16 0.35 -0.41
C PHE A 46 15.42 -0.53 -1.63
N PRO A 47 16.42 -1.42 -1.59
CA PRO A 47 16.63 -2.41 -2.63
C PRO A 47 15.56 -3.49 -2.58
N VAL A 48 15.05 -3.86 -3.75
CA VAL A 48 14.09 -4.97 -3.91
C VAL A 48 14.75 -6.10 -4.68
N GLU A 49 14.68 -7.31 -4.12
CA GLU A 49 15.06 -8.53 -4.79
C GLU A 49 13.80 -9.33 -5.13
N VAL A 50 13.64 -9.71 -6.38
CA VAL A 50 12.51 -10.54 -6.81
C VAL A 50 13.04 -11.94 -7.14
N ILE A 51 12.48 -12.95 -6.47
CA ILE A 51 12.81 -14.35 -6.68
C ILE A 51 11.63 -15.03 -7.35
N LEU A 52 11.86 -15.50 -8.58
CA LEU A 52 10.84 -16.22 -9.35
C LEU A 52 10.84 -17.69 -8.97
N VAL A 53 9.66 -18.23 -8.74
CA VAL A 53 9.44 -19.65 -8.46
C VAL A 53 8.48 -20.25 -9.48
N LYS A 54 8.48 -21.57 -9.57
CA LYS A 54 7.74 -22.27 -10.62
C LYS A 54 6.21 -22.18 -10.45
N ASP A 55 5.72 -22.36 -9.22
CA ASP A 55 4.29 -22.52 -8.93
C ASP A 55 3.98 -22.21 -7.45
N ALA A 56 2.71 -22.26 -7.10
CA ALA A 56 2.22 -22.03 -5.75
C ALA A 56 2.76 -23.03 -4.71
N ALA A 57 3.06 -24.26 -5.11
CA ALA A 57 3.66 -25.25 -4.22
C ALA A 57 5.09 -24.85 -3.83
N ALA A 58 5.86 -24.28 -4.78
CA ALA A 58 7.18 -23.74 -4.50
C ALA A 58 7.12 -22.51 -3.59
N ILE A 59 6.14 -21.63 -3.75
CA ILE A 59 5.86 -20.52 -2.80
C ILE A 59 5.64 -21.08 -1.40
N THR A 60 4.72 -22.03 -1.27
CA THR A 60 4.38 -22.65 0.02
C THR A 60 5.62 -23.31 0.66
N ALA A 61 6.46 -23.99 -0.12
CA ALA A 61 7.68 -24.58 0.37
C ALA A 61 8.68 -23.53 0.91
N GLU A 62 8.82 -22.40 0.23
CA GLU A 62 9.69 -21.31 0.69
C GLU A 62 9.15 -20.64 1.97
N ILE A 63 7.83 -20.45 2.09
CA ILE A 63 7.20 -19.98 3.32
C ILE A 63 7.48 -20.96 4.47
N LYS A 64 7.27 -22.27 4.27
CA LYS A 64 7.49 -23.29 5.28
C LYS A 64 8.95 -23.37 5.74
N LYS A 65 9.92 -23.24 4.84
CA LYS A 65 11.35 -23.17 5.19
C LYS A 65 11.67 -22.03 6.16
N ARG A 66 10.98 -20.89 6.01
CA ARG A 66 11.28 -19.67 6.76
C ARG A 66 10.49 -19.58 8.03
N ASN A 67 9.30 -20.13 8.00
CA ASN A 67 8.43 -20.25 9.16
C ASN A 67 8.78 -21.52 9.94
N ASN A 68 9.97 -21.56 10.51
CA ASN A 68 10.22 -22.41 11.69
C ASN A 68 9.32 -21.98 12.86
N ILE A 69 8.26 -21.26 12.55
CA ILE A 69 7.24 -20.69 13.40
C ILE A 69 6.17 -21.79 13.50
N GLN A 70 6.11 -22.38 14.67
CA GLN A 70 4.99 -23.18 15.14
C GLN A 70 3.68 -22.37 14.98
N GLY A 71 2.98 -22.59 13.90
CA GLY A 71 1.72 -21.93 13.65
C GLY A 71 1.20 -22.37 12.29
N THR A 72 0.17 -23.18 12.32
CA THR A 72 -0.51 -23.77 11.17
C THR A 72 -1.31 -22.71 10.39
N VAL A 73 -0.66 -21.83 9.68
CA VAL A 73 -1.28 -21.19 8.54
C VAL A 73 -0.85 -21.98 7.32
N GLU A 74 -1.70 -22.90 6.88
CA GLU A 74 -1.57 -23.48 5.55
C GLU A 74 -1.86 -22.34 4.57
N PRO A 75 -0.86 -21.82 3.84
CA PRO A 75 -1.09 -20.76 2.88
C PRO A 75 -1.82 -21.33 1.68
N LYS A 76 -3.15 -21.36 1.75
CA LYS A 76 -3.98 -21.76 0.62
C LYS A 76 -3.94 -20.62 -0.40
N ASN A 77 -3.46 -20.93 -1.60
CA ASN A 77 -3.48 -20.03 -2.77
C ASN A 77 -2.62 -18.77 -2.67
N VAL A 78 -1.47 -18.84 -2.00
CA VAL A 78 -0.50 -17.73 -2.02
C VAL A 78 0.20 -17.70 -3.38
N ALA A 79 0.04 -16.60 -4.11
CA ALA A 79 0.68 -16.39 -5.42
C ALA A 79 2.01 -15.64 -5.32
N ALA A 80 2.22 -14.91 -4.23
CA ALA A 80 3.45 -14.20 -3.90
C ALA A 80 3.55 -13.99 -2.38
N PHE A 81 4.73 -13.67 -1.89
CA PHE A 81 4.93 -13.16 -0.53
C PHE A 81 6.22 -12.34 -0.45
N SER A 82 6.27 -11.42 0.50
CA SER A 82 7.43 -10.58 0.76
C SER A 82 8.06 -10.89 2.11
N ILE A 83 9.37 -10.66 2.17
CA ILE A 83 10.15 -10.71 3.41
C ILE A 83 10.68 -9.32 3.67
N VAL A 84 10.21 -8.75 4.77
CA VAL A 84 10.60 -7.42 5.23
C VAL A 84 11.13 -7.54 6.65
N ARG A 85 12.33 -7.04 6.87
CA ARG A 85 12.97 -6.98 8.20
C ARG A 85 13.28 -5.54 8.54
N LEU A 86 12.94 -5.11 9.74
CA LEU A 86 13.17 -3.72 10.17
C LEU A 86 14.66 -3.33 10.16
N ASN A 87 15.55 -4.28 10.45
CA ASN A 87 16.99 -4.06 10.51
C ASN A 87 17.73 -4.36 9.20
N ASP A 88 17.00 -4.75 8.14
CA ASP A 88 17.53 -5.01 6.81
C ASP A 88 16.84 -4.07 5.83
N PRO A 89 17.56 -3.20 5.12
CA PRO A 89 16.95 -2.30 4.15
C PRO A 89 16.36 -3.05 2.96
N LYS A 90 16.81 -4.28 2.69
CA LYS A 90 16.37 -5.08 1.54
C LYS A 90 14.98 -5.67 1.78
N CYS A 91 14.15 -5.59 0.74
CA CYS A 91 12.90 -6.35 0.65
C CYS A 91 13.05 -7.47 -0.37
N THR A 92 12.67 -8.69 -0.01
CA THR A 92 12.70 -9.83 -0.92
C THR A 92 11.28 -10.28 -1.21
N ILE A 93 10.92 -10.31 -2.50
CA ILE A 93 9.60 -10.75 -2.98
C ILE A 93 9.77 -12.11 -3.68
N TYR A 94 9.00 -13.09 -3.26
CA TYR A 94 8.84 -14.36 -3.95
C TYR A 94 7.55 -14.33 -4.74
N MET A 95 7.60 -14.65 -6.02
CA MET A 95 6.42 -14.72 -6.88
C MET A 95 6.53 -15.84 -7.90
N ILE A 96 5.40 -16.30 -8.38
CA ILE A 96 5.37 -17.26 -9.48
C ILE A 96 5.91 -16.58 -10.74
N ASP A 97 6.78 -17.28 -11.48
CA ASP A 97 7.28 -16.76 -12.76
C ASP A 97 6.09 -16.38 -13.66
N PRO A 98 6.03 -15.13 -14.15
CA PRO A 98 4.95 -14.67 -15.02
C PRO A 98 4.78 -15.50 -16.31
N LYS A 99 5.82 -16.24 -16.72
CA LYS A 99 5.71 -17.18 -17.84
C LYS A 99 4.82 -18.38 -17.50
N ASN A 100 4.71 -18.73 -16.23
CA ASN A 100 3.90 -19.84 -15.75
C ASN A 100 2.52 -19.38 -15.31
N LYS A 101 2.43 -18.20 -14.66
CA LYS A 101 1.18 -17.59 -14.23
C LYS A 101 1.34 -16.07 -14.16
N TYR A 102 0.60 -15.36 -14.99
CA TYR A 102 0.67 -13.90 -15.05
C TYR A 102 -0.38 -13.25 -14.15
N GLU A 103 0.05 -12.80 -12.99
CA GLU A 103 -0.78 -12.12 -11.98
C GLU A 103 -0.05 -10.88 -11.46
N PRO A 104 0.02 -9.80 -12.27
CA PRO A 104 0.83 -8.62 -11.95
C PRO A 104 0.37 -7.87 -10.69
N GLU A 105 -0.90 -8.02 -10.29
CA GLU A 105 -1.44 -7.41 -9.08
C GLU A 105 -0.73 -7.87 -7.81
N PHE A 106 -0.24 -9.13 -7.76
CA PHE A 106 0.43 -9.65 -6.57
C PHE A 106 1.80 -9.04 -6.33
N ILE A 107 2.56 -8.69 -7.38
CA ILE A 107 3.83 -7.99 -7.17
C ILE A 107 3.59 -6.59 -6.61
N GLY A 108 2.54 -5.90 -7.07
CA GLY A 108 2.11 -4.62 -6.52
C GLY A 108 1.73 -4.74 -5.04
N HIS A 109 0.97 -5.76 -4.70
CA HIS A 109 0.59 -6.09 -3.32
C HIS A 109 1.82 -6.28 -2.42
N GLU A 110 2.77 -7.10 -2.85
CA GLU A 110 4.00 -7.36 -2.09
C GLU A 110 4.92 -6.14 -1.97
N LEU A 111 4.96 -5.28 -3.01
CA LEU A 111 5.67 -4.01 -2.93
C LEU A 111 5.08 -3.08 -1.86
N VAL A 112 3.76 -3.07 -1.69
CA VAL A 112 3.12 -2.28 -0.62
C VAL A 112 3.54 -2.80 0.76
N HIS A 113 3.71 -4.11 0.94
CA HIS A 113 4.33 -4.66 2.15
C HIS A 113 5.78 -4.20 2.35
N CYS A 114 6.56 -4.10 1.26
CA CYS A 114 7.93 -3.59 1.35
C CYS A 114 7.98 -2.13 1.83
N ILE A 115 7.00 -1.31 1.43
CA ILE A 115 6.90 0.12 1.77
C ILE A 115 6.34 0.32 3.18
N TYR A 116 5.25 -0.35 3.50
CA TYR A 116 4.42 -0.05 4.68
C TYR A 116 4.34 -1.18 5.72
N GLY A 117 4.96 -2.33 5.46
CA GLY A 117 4.88 -3.49 6.36
C GLY A 117 3.51 -4.14 6.35
N VAL A 118 2.91 -4.32 7.52
CA VAL A 118 1.54 -4.86 7.63
C VAL A 118 0.56 -3.72 7.37
N TRP A 119 -0.06 -3.70 6.20
CA TRP A 119 -0.93 -2.62 5.75
C TRP A 119 -2.41 -3.01 5.61
N HIS A 120 -2.72 -4.29 5.62
CA HIS A 120 -4.09 -4.80 5.56
C HIS A 120 -4.35 -5.86 6.61
N SER A 121 -5.62 -6.12 6.88
CA SER A 121 -6.06 -7.29 7.64
C SER A 121 -6.21 -8.50 6.71
N GLU A 122 -6.18 -9.70 7.30
CA GLU A 122 -6.51 -10.90 6.53
C GLU A 122 -7.89 -10.78 5.87
N PRO A 123 -8.08 -11.33 4.65
CA PRO A 123 -9.37 -11.30 3.99
C PRO A 123 -10.42 -11.96 4.88
N GLN A 124 -11.49 -11.24 5.16
CA GLN A 124 -12.64 -11.85 5.81
C GLN A 124 -13.26 -12.87 4.83
N LYS A 125 -13.34 -14.12 5.28
CA LYS A 125 -13.97 -15.23 4.55
C LYS A 125 -15.47 -15.02 4.42
#